data_ab614026c49c9499d4a0fd6224794005
#
_entry.id   ab614026c49c9499d4a0fd6224794005
#
_cell.length_a   1.000
_cell.length_b   1.000
_cell.length_c   1.000
_cell.angle_alpha   90.00
_cell.angle_beta   90.00
_cell.angle_gamma   90.00
#
_symmetry.space_group_name_H-M   'P 1'
#
loop_
_entity.id
_entity.type
_entity.pdbx_description
1 polymer ?
#
loop_
_entity_poly.entity_id
_entity_poly.type
_entity_poly.pdbx_seq_one_letter_code
_entity_poly.pdbx_strand_id
1 'polypeptide(L)'
;MIVQNEKWEVFTMAMIGYVARVLTGVRFKKMNHMIDVVHQKCGQNNVRTFFDMLWCAVRYGAGYYDYTMFGFYNMTGAQRDTYLTRVRNKKVSNLMNDMAHDDDFDDKLLFNVRFAKYLRRPTLNGETATVEQMAGFLEGQEAIFAKINHGSCGNGVEKLYVKDFESPAAMLDYIREKKLVVLEHVQAQHPDMARLHPQSVNTMRICTDLVDGQVHIAYITLKMGRGGGVCDNSGQGGILCRVDIDTGKICSPATDDYFCLLYTSPSPRDMRRS
;
A
#
# COMPACT_ATOMS: atom_id res chain seq x y z
N MET A 1 3.47 -43.22 22.65
CA MET A 1 3.38 -42.14 23.67
C MET A 1 4.49 -41.09 23.53
N ILE A 2 5.75 -41.45 23.26
CA ILE A 2 6.89 -40.50 23.14
C ILE A 2 6.76 -39.56 21.95
N VAL A 3 6.38 -40.04 20.76
CA VAL A 3 6.27 -39.24 19.52
C VAL A 3 5.13 -38.21 19.57
N GLN A 4 4.13 -38.40 20.41
CA GLN A 4 3.01 -37.48 20.59
C GLN A 4 3.41 -36.31 21.50
N ASN A 5 4.29 -36.55 22.50
CA ASN A 5 4.80 -35.50 23.37
C ASN A 5 5.72 -34.49 22.63
N GLU A 6 6.63 -35.00 21.78
CA GLU A 6 7.54 -34.13 21.02
C GLU A 6 6.77 -33.17 20.08
N LYS A 7 5.71 -33.64 19.43
CA LYS A 7 4.86 -32.77 18.59
C LYS A 7 4.13 -31.69 19.39
N TRP A 8 3.71 -31.99 20.61
CA TRP A 8 3.08 -31.02 21.51
C TRP A 8 4.08 -29.97 22.03
N GLU A 9 5.31 -30.40 22.37
CA GLU A 9 6.36 -29.48 22.82
C GLU A 9 6.79 -28.52 21.69
N VAL A 10 7.01 -29.01 20.48
CA VAL A 10 7.34 -28.20 19.31
C VAL A 10 6.21 -27.21 18.99
N PHE A 11 4.95 -27.66 19.05
CA PHE A 11 3.79 -26.81 18.84
C PHE A 11 3.66 -25.72 19.92
N THR A 12 3.90 -26.09 21.17
CA THR A 12 3.84 -25.17 22.32
C THR A 12 4.96 -24.12 22.25
N MET A 13 6.19 -24.52 21.93
CA MET A 13 7.31 -23.60 21.75
C MET A 13 7.10 -22.65 20.56
N ALA A 14 6.58 -23.16 19.45
CA ALA A 14 6.23 -22.33 18.30
C ALA A 14 5.13 -21.30 18.63
N MET A 15 4.16 -21.70 19.44
CA MET A 15 3.08 -20.83 19.89
C MET A 15 3.57 -19.75 20.86
N ILE A 16 4.43 -20.12 21.84
CA ILE A 16 5.06 -19.16 22.75
C ILE A 16 5.92 -18.15 21.97
N GLY A 17 6.72 -18.62 21.03
CA GLY A 17 7.53 -17.75 20.15
C GLY A 17 6.67 -16.83 19.26
N TYR A 18 5.51 -17.29 18.83
CA TYR A 18 4.55 -16.46 18.08
C TYR A 18 3.93 -15.37 18.97
N VAL A 19 3.45 -15.74 20.17
CA VAL A 19 2.88 -14.80 21.15
C VAL A 19 3.91 -13.75 21.56
N ALA A 20 5.14 -14.18 21.85
CA ALA A 20 6.24 -13.26 22.17
C ALA A 20 6.50 -12.27 21.03
N ARG A 21 6.54 -12.73 19.77
CA ARG A 21 6.68 -11.84 18.59
C ARG A 21 5.51 -10.88 18.42
N VAL A 22 4.28 -11.33 18.68
CA VAL A 22 3.10 -10.45 18.65
C VAL A 22 3.25 -9.36 19.69
N LEU A 23 3.62 -9.72 20.92
CA LEU A 23 3.75 -8.75 22.03
C LEU A 23 4.93 -7.77 21.84
N THR A 24 6.08 -8.26 21.36
CA THR A 24 7.25 -7.40 21.10
C THR A 24 7.11 -6.53 19.85
N GLY A 25 6.28 -6.95 18.88
CA GLY A 25 5.99 -6.19 17.65
C GLY A 25 4.91 -5.11 17.81
N VAL A 26 4.25 -5.02 18.97
CA VAL A 26 3.19 -4.04 19.20
C VAL A 26 3.77 -2.63 19.31
N ARG A 27 3.36 -1.74 18.43
CA ARG A 27 3.62 -0.30 18.56
C ARG A 27 2.51 0.32 19.43
N PHE A 28 2.68 0.33 20.72
CA PHE A 28 1.67 0.76 21.70
C PHE A 28 1.04 2.13 21.38
N LYS A 29 1.82 3.10 20.93
CA LYS A 29 1.29 4.42 20.54
C LYS A 29 0.24 4.32 19.42
N LYS A 30 0.51 3.47 18.41
CA LYS A 30 -0.44 3.25 17.30
C LYS A 30 -1.64 2.42 17.74
N MET A 31 -1.42 1.41 18.58
CA MET A 31 -2.48 0.59 19.14
C MET A 31 -3.45 1.43 19.98
N ASN A 32 -2.93 2.29 20.88
CA ASN A 32 -3.76 3.19 21.67
C ASN A 32 -4.60 4.13 20.80
N HIS A 33 -4.01 4.70 19.75
CA HIS A 33 -4.77 5.50 18.78
C HIS A 33 -5.93 4.70 18.14
N MET A 34 -5.69 3.43 17.76
CA MET A 34 -6.76 2.58 17.21
C MET A 34 -7.84 2.22 18.26
N ILE A 35 -7.47 2.08 19.52
CA ILE A 35 -8.43 1.90 20.63
C ILE A 35 -9.34 3.13 20.74
N ASP A 36 -8.76 4.34 20.69
CA ASP A 36 -9.52 5.59 20.73
C ASP A 36 -10.48 5.71 19.52
N VAL A 37 -10.01 5.31 18.31
CA VAL A 37 -10.87 5.25 17.11
C VAL A 37 -12.06 4.30 17.31
N VAL A 38 -11.83 3.12 17.88
CA VAL A 38 -12.91 2.16 18.18
C VAL A 38 -13.88 2.73 19.23
N HIS A 39 -13.34 3.35 20.29
CA HIS A 39 -14.17 4.01 21.30
C HIS A 39 -15.06 5.11 20.71
N GLN A 40 -14.53 5.96 19.85
CA GLN A 40 -15.28 6.99 19.15
C GLN A 40 -16.36 6.41 18.22
N LYS A 41 -16.11 5.26 17.59
CA LYS A 41 -17.05 4.63 16.65
C LYS A 41 -18.22 3.92 17.33
N CYS A 42 -18.00 3.27 18.46
CA CYS A 42 -19.01 2.40 19.08
C CYS A 42 -19.13 2.51 20.60
N GLY A 43 -18.36 3.39 21.27
CA GLY A 43 -18.38 3.55 22.73
C GLY A 43 -17.79 2.39 23.52
N GLN A 44 -17.11 1.43 22.87
CA GLN A 44 -16.53 0.27 23.56
C GLN A 44 -15.45 0.71 24.55
N ASN A 45 -15.42 0.06 25.72
CA ASN A 45 -14.43 0.35 26.76
C ASN A 45 -13.00 0.07 26.27
N ASN A 46 -12.08 1.00 26.50
CA ASN A 46 -10.69 0.94 26.01
C ASN A 46 -9.92 -0.28 26.51
N VAL A 47 -10.12 -0.65 27.79
CA VAL A 47 -9.45 -1.83 28.40
C VAL A 47 -9.94 -3.12 27.71
N ARG A 48 -11.26 -3.25 27.54
CA ARG A 48 -11.84 -4.37 26.81
C ARG A 48 -11.29 -4.44 25.37
N THR A 49 -11.26 -3.30 24.67
CA THR A 49 -10.74 -3.23 23.31
C THR A 49 -9.27 -3.65 23.23
N PHE A 50 -8.46 -3.21 24.21
CA PHE A 50 -7.05 -3.59 24.28
C PHE A 50 -6.85 -5.11 24.37
N PHE A 51 -7.54 -5.78 25.30
CA PHE A 51 -7.41 -7.24 25.45
C PHE A 51 -8.02 -8.00 24.27
N ASP A 52 -9.13 -7.53 23.71
CA ASP A 52 -9.73 -8.16 22.53
C ASP A 52 -8.85 -8.01 21.28
N MET A 53 -8.15 -6.87 21.10
CA MET A 53 -7.14 -6.71 20.05
C MET A 53 -5.98 -7.71 20.22
N LEU A 54 -5.46 -7.88 21.44
CA LEU A 54 -4.40 -8.87 21.70
C LEU A 54 -4.87 -10.30 21.42
N TRP A 55 -6.07 -10.63 21.88
CA TRP A 55 -6.70 -11.92 21.60
C TRP A 55 -6.85 -12.15 20.08
N CYS A 56 -7.35 -11.17 19.34
CA CYS A 56 -7.52 -11.25 17.91
C CYS A 56 -6.18 -11.37 17.17
N ALA A 57 -5.11 -10.74 17.66
CA ALA A 57 -3.79 -10.89 17.08
C ALA A 57 -3.28 -12.33 17.20
N VAL A 58 -3.51 -12.98 18.35
CA VAL A 58 -3.09 -14.36 18.60
C VAL A 58 -4.00 -15.36 17.88
N ARG A 59 -5.32 -15.20 18.02
CA ARG A 59 -6.30 -16.22 17.55
C ARG A 59 -6.56 -16.14 16.05
N TYR A 60 -6.63 -14.94 15.48
CA TYR A 60 -7.00 -14.71 14.08
C TYR A 60 -5.85 -14.16 13.24
N GLY A 61 -4.70 -13.82 13.83
CA GLY A 61 -3.61 -13.13 13.16
C GLY A 61 -4.00 -11.70 12.75
N ALA A 62 -4.95 -11.10 13.48
CA ALA A 62 -5.48 -9.75 13.22
C ALA A 62 -4.75 -8.73 14.10
N GLY A 63 -3.89 -7.90 13.52
CA GLY A 63 -3.30 -6.77 14.23
C GLY A 63 -4.35 -5.69 14.54
N TYR A 64 -3.96 -4.65 15.29
CA TYR A 64 -4.85 -3.55 15.67
C TYR A 64 -5.45 -2.80 14.46
N TYR A 65 -4.75 -2.77 13.32
CA TYR A 65 -5.29 -2.24 12.07
C TYR A 65 -6.40 -3.14 11.51
N ASP A 66 -6.15 -4.46 11.38
CA ASP A 66 -7.16 -5.41 10.91
C ASP A 66 -8.40 -5.38 11.81
N TYR A 67 -8.19 -5.35 13.14
CA TYR A 67 -9.26 -5.28 14.13
C TYR A 67 -10.18 -4.07 13.91
N THR A 68 -9.59 -2.90 13.71
CA THR A 68 -10.33 -1.65 13.51
C THR A 68 -10.95 -1.59 12.12
N MET A 69 -10.21 -1.98 11.08
CA MET A 69 -10.62 -1.95 9.69
C MET A 69 -11.81 -2.88 9.43
N PHE A 70 -11.73 -4.10 9.93
CA PHE A 70 -12.79 -5.09 9.73
C PHE A 70 -13.97 -4.90 10.70
N GLY A 71 -13.83 -4.05 11.71
CA GLY A 71 -14.87 -3.84 12.71
C GLY A 71 -15.04 -5.04 13.66
N PHE A 72 -13.95 -5.73 13.99
CA PHE A 72 -13.96 -6.94 14.85
C PHE A 72 -14.62 -6.71 16.20
N TYR A 73 -14.62 -5.48 16.71
CA TYR A 73 -15.30 -5.09 17.94
C TYR A 73 -16.83 -5.36 17.93
N ASN A 74 -17.45 -5.46 16.74
CA ASN A 74 -18.87 -5.74 16.56
C ASN A 74 -19.16 -7.16 16.04
N MET A 75 -18.14 -8.04 16.01
CA MET A 75 -18.25 -9.36 15.38
C MET A 75 -18.15 -10.50 16.38
N THR A 76 -18.89 -11.57 16.10
CA THR A 76 -18.73 -12.87 16.75
C THR A 76 -17.45 -13.56 16.32
N GLY A 77 -17.00 -14.57 17.09
CA GLY A 77 -15.80 -15.34 16.71
C GLY A 77 -15.95 -16.02 15.35
N ALA A 78 -17.12 -16.56 15.02
CA ALA A 78 -17.39 -17.19 13.74
C ALA A 78 -17.28 -16.18 12.56
N GLN A 79 -17.79 -14.96 12.74
CA GLN A 79 -17.63 -13.91 11.74
C GLN A 79 -16.19 -13.48 11.57
N ARG A 80 -15.42 -13.31 12.67
CA ARG A 80 -13.99 -12.97 12.61
C ARG A 80 -13.17 -14.03 11.87
N ASP A 81 -13.55 -15.32 11.97
CA ASP A 81 -12.87 -16.41 11.28
C ASP A 81 -13.02 -16.37 9.75
N THR A 82 -14.02 -15.70 9.21
CA THR A 82 -14.21 -15.57 7.75
C THR A 82 -13.29 -14.53 7.10
N TYR A 83 -12.57 -13.73 7.90
CA TYR A 83 -11.74 -12.65 7.38
C TYR A 83 -10.32 -13.08 7.05
N LEU A 84 -9.83 -12.60 5.91
CA LEU A 84 -8.44 -12.75 5.50
C LEU A 84 -7.58 -11.65 6.17
N THR A 85 -7.19 -11.90 7.43
CA THR A 85 -6.34 -11.00 8.20
C THR A 85 -4.92 -10.93 7.63
N ARG A 86 -4.13 -9.92 8.00
CA ARG A 86 -2.78 -9.71 7.49
C ARG A 86 -1.90 -10.96 7.55
N VAL A 87 -1.92 -11.69 8.68
CA VAL A 87 -1.13 -12.92 8.82
C VAL A 87 -1.65 -14.04 7.92
N ARG A 88 -2.98 -14.19 7.82
CA ARG A 88 -3.61 -15.17 6.92
C ARG A 88 -3.32 -14.83 5.46
N ASN A 89 -3.44 -13.55 5.08
CA ASN A 89 -3.13 -13.09 3.74
C ASN A 89 -1.66 -13.37 3.36
N LYS A 90 -0.71 -13.11 4.27
CA LYS A 90 0.71 -13.44 4.01
C LYS A 90 0.91 -14.95 3.77
N LYS A 91 0.20 -15.81 4.50
CA LYS A 91 0.26 -17.27 4.28
C LYS A 91 -0.30 -17.65 2.92
N VAL A 92 -1.47 -17.11 2.56
CA VAL A 92 -2.08 -17.35 1.24
C VAL A 92 -1.18 -16.84 0.12
N SER A 93 -0.67 -15.63 0.24
CA SER A 93 0.27 -15.05 -0.74
C SER A 93 1.51 -15.91 -0.92
N ASN A 94 2.11 -16.43 0.17
CA ASN A 94 3.27 -17.31 0.08
C ASN A 94 2.97 -18.68 -0.54
N LEU A 95 1.71 -19.14 -0.47
CA LEU A 95 1.29 -20.39 -1.09
C LEU A 95 0.96 -20.22 -2.58
N MET A 96 0.45 -19.05 -2.97
CA MET A 96 -0.01 -18.78 -4.33
C MET A 96 1.08 -18.20 -5.24
N ASN A 97 2.09 -17.56 -4.67
CA ASN A 97 3.16 -16.92 -5.43
C ASN A 97 4.45 -17.74 -5.36
N ASP A 98 5.16 -17.78 -6.49
CA ASP A 98 6.52 -18.26 -6.51
C ASP A 98 7.45 -17.16 -5.98
N MET A 99 8.01 -17.41 -4.78
CA MET A 99 8.91 -16.47 -4.10
C MET A 99 10.23 -16.23 -4.86
N ALA A 100 10.57 -17.08 -5.83
CA ALA A 100 11.73 -16.87 -6.70
C ALA A 100 11.59 -15.60 -7.58
N HIS A 101 10.36 -15.09 -7.71
CA HIS A 101 10.04 -13.89 -8.49
C HIS A 101 9.77 -12.63 -7.64
N ASP A 102 10.00 -12.68 -6.31
CA ASP A 102 9.78 -11.52 -5.43
C ASP A 102 10.63 -10.31 -5.88
N ASP A 103 11.87 -10.52 -6.24
CA ASP A 103 12.79 -9.46 -6.69
C ASP A 103 12.30 -8.78 -7.98
N ASP A 104 11.57 -9.49 -8.84
CA ASP A 104 11.00 -8.92 -10.07
C ASP A 104 10.04 -7.75 -9.79
N PHE A 105 9.48 -7.69 -8.59
CA PHE A 105 8.52 -6.68 -8.15
C PHE A 105 9.06 -5.74 -7.08
N ASP A 106 10.03 -6.16 -6.27
CA ASP A 106 10.62 -5.32 -5.22
C ASP A 106 11.75 -4.43 -5.74
N ASP A 107 12.54 -4.94 -6.69
CA ASP A 107 13.56 -4.19 -7.43
C ASP A 107 12.94 -3.39 -8.57
N LYS A 108 12.84 -2.05 -8.41
CA LYS A 108 12.20 -1.17 -9.40
C LYS A 108 12.96 -1.07 -10.71
N LEU A 109 14.29 -1.18 -10.69
CA LEU A 109 15.09 -1.17 -11.91
C LEU A 109 14.86 -2.46 -12.70
N LEU A 110 14.85 -3.60 -12.03
CA LEU A 110 14.54 -4.89 -12.64
C LEU A 110 13.09 -4.92 -13.17
N PHE A 111 12.14 -4.40 -12.38
CA PHE A 111 10.74 -4.24 -12.78
C PHE A 111 10.61 -3.42 -14.07
N ASN A 112 11.29 -2.27 -14.13
CA ASN A 112 11.25 -1.40 -15.31
C ASN A 112 11.77 -2.10 -16.58
N VAL A 113 12.75 -2.98 -16.47
CA VAL A 113 13.27 -3.75 -17.60
C VAL A 113 12.30 -4.87 -17.98
N ARG A 114 11.87 -5.69 -17.02
CA ARG A 114 11.00 -6.86 -17.30
C ARG A 114 9.62 -6.46 -17.81
N PHE A 115 9.05 -5.40 -17.28
CA PHE A 115 7.70 -4.94 -17.61
C PHE A 115 7.68 -3.71 -18.53
N ALA A 116 8.80 -3.39 -19.21
CA ALA A 116 8.94 -2.21 -20.07
C ALA A 116 7.79 -2.03 -21.06
N LYS A 117 7.29 -3.12 -21.67
CA LYS A 117 6.18 -3.07 -22.64
C LYS A 117 4.84 -2.59 -22.04
N TYR A 118 4.69 -2.68 -20.71
CA TYR A 118 3.49 -2.26 -20.00
C TYR A 118 3.65 -0.87 -19.37
N LEU A 119 4.90 -0.42 -19.17
CA LEU A 119 5.21 0.90 -18.64
C LEU A 119 5.13 1.92 -19.78
N ARG A 120 4.14 2.78 -19.73
CA ARG A 120 3.94 3.81 -20.77
C ARG A 120 4.60 5.15 -20.41
N ARG A 121 5.62 5.12 -19.56
CA ARG A 121 6.42 6.27 -19.19
C ARG A 121 7.89 5.99 -19.41
N PRO A 122 8.68 6.95 -19.88
CA PRO A 122 10.12 6.83 -19.93
C PRO A 122 10.71 6.64 -18.53
N THR A 123 11.69 5.76 -18.44
CA THR A 123 12.46 5.48 -17.23
C THR A 123 13.94 5.46 -17.55
N LEU A 124 14.79 5.86 -16.57
CA LEU A 124 16.24 5.82 -16.71
C LEU A 124 16.85 5.30 -15.41
N ASN A 125 17.88 4.45 -15.53
CA ASN A 125 18.70 4.06 -14.39
C ASN A 125 19.77 5.11 -14.13
N GLY A 126 19.58 5.94 -13.12
CA GLY A 126 20.50 7.02 -12.75
C GLY A 126 21.85 6.54 -12.21
N GLU A 127 21.95 5.27 -11.75
CA GLU A 127 23.20 4.71 -11.27
C GLU A 127 24.20 4.50 -12.42
N THR A 128 23.71 4.01 -13.56
CA THR A 128 24.55 3.64 -14.72
C THR A 128 24.46 4.64 -15.88
N ALA A 129 23.54 5.61 -15.82
CA ALA A 129 23.32 6.56 -16.90
C ALA A 129 24.56 7.44 -17.15
N THR A 130 24.85 7.70 -18.43
CA THR A 130 25.83 8.73 -18.80
C THR A 130 25.19 10.13 -18.74
N VAL A 131 26.04 11.16 -18.78
CA VAL A 131 25.57 12.56 -18.79
C VAL A 131 24.73 12.83 -20.05
N GLU A 132 25.11 12.25 -21.19
CA GLU A 132 24.41 12.39 -22.46
C GLU A 132 23.02 11.70 -22.40
N GLN A 133 22.94 10.51 -21.77
CA GLN A 133 21.66 9.83 -21.57
C GLN A 133 20.76 10.64 -20.63
N MET A 134 21.33 11.24 -19.58
CA MET A 134 20.58 12.11 -18.68
C MET A 134 20.08 13.35 -19.38
N ALA A 135 20.92 14.00 -20.19
CA ALA A 135 20.55 15.17 -20.96
C ALA A 135 19.35 14.87 -21.91
N GLY A 136 19.43 13.76 -22.65
CA GLY A 136 18.33 13.30 -23.50
C GLY A 136 17.05 12.94 -22.72
N PHE A 137 17.22 12.36 -21.52
CA PHE A 137 16.07 12.03 -20.65
C PHE A 137 15.38 13.28 -20.10
N LEU A 138 16.12 14.39 -19.89
CA LEU A 138 15.57 15.64 -19.39
C LEU A 138 15.00 16.55 -20.50
N GLU A 139 15.20 16.20 -21.78
CA GLU A 139 14.73 17.04 -22.89
C GLU A 139 13.23 17.25 -22.82
N GLY A 140 12.79 18.50 -22.79
CA GLY A 140 11.38 18.90 -22.71
C GLY A 140 10.71 18.63 -21.35
N GLN A 141 11.46 18.23 -20.34
CA GLN A 141 10.92 18.01 -18.99
C GLN A 141 11.18 19.21 -18.08
N GLU A 142 10.15 19.64 -17.36
CA GLU A 142 10.30 20.63 -16.28
C GLU A 142 10.78 19.95 -14.99
N ALA A 143 10.38 18.70 -14.76
CA ALA A 143 10.71 17.91 -13.58
C ALA A 143 10.66 16.41 -13.89
N ILE A 144 11.35 15.64 -13.05
CA ILE A 144 11.31 14.17 -13.03
C ILE A 144 11.02 13.69 -11.62
N PHE A 145 10.57 12.43 -11.49
CA PHE A 145 10.60 11.71 -10.22
C PHE A 145 11.88 10.88 -10.11
N ALA A 146 12.54 11.00 -8.98
CA ALA A 146 13.69 10.18 -8.60
C ALA A 146 13.35 9.35 -7.36
N LYS A 147 13.67 8.06 -7.38
CA LYS A 147 13.27 7.11 -6.33
C LYS A 147 14.43 6.21 -5.93
N ILE A 148 14.43 5.75 -4.68
CA ILE A 148 15.29 4.63 -4.27
C ILE A 148 14.84 3.34 -4.95
N ASN A 149 15.78 2.43 -5.23
CA ASN A 149 15.48 1.16 -5.89
C ASN A 149 14.56 0.29 -5.05
N HIS A 150 14.92 0.03 -3.79
CA HIS A 150 14.11 -0.75 -2.86
C HIS A 150 13.39 0.17 -1.88
N GLY A 151 12.06 0.09 -1.81
CA GLY A 151 11.25 0.89 -0.90
C GLY A 151 9.79 0.94 -1.33
N SER A 152 8.91 1.27 -0.39
CA SER A 152 7.46 1.27 -0.59
C SER A 152 6.79 2.47 0.09
N CYS A 153 5.50 2.64 -0.15
CA CYS A 153 4.65 3.63 0.51
C CYS A 153 5.05 5.10 0.28
N GLY A 154 5.73 5.41 -0.82
CA GLY A 154 6.17 6.78 -1.14
C GLY A 154 7.43 7.23 -0.39
N ASN A 155 8.05 6.36 0.40
CA ASN A 155 9.32 6.66 1.03
C ASN A 155 10.45 6.66 -0.02
N GLY A 156 11.37 7.62 0.09
CA GLY A 156 12.51 7.74 -0.84
C GLY A 156 12.06 8.08 -2.27
N VAL A 157 11.06 8.95 -2.42
CA VAL A 157 10.60 9.50 -3.69
C VAL A 157 10.72 11.02 -3.63
N GLU A 158 11.43 11.60 -4.58
CA GLU A 158 11.58 13.05 -4.71
C GLU A 158 11.15 13.50 -6.11
N LYS A 159 10.50 14.65 -6.18
CA LYS A 159 10.26 15.35 -7.44
C LYS A 159 11.36 16.38 -7.62
N LEU A 160 12.20 16.19 -8.64
CA LEU A 160 13.33 17.06 -8.93
C LEU A 160 12.99 17.96 -10.12
N TYR A 161 13.15 19.26 -9.94
CA TYR A 161 12.93 20.22 -11.01
C TYR A 161 14.25 20.47 -11.75
N VAL A 162 14.23 20.38 -13.06
CA VAL A 162 15.43 20.53 -13.91
C VAL A 162 16.12 21.89 -13.70
N LYS A 163 15.35 22.94 -13.50
CA LYS A 163 15.84 24.31 -13.26
C LYS A 163 16.64 24.48 -11.95
N ASP A 164 16.51 23.55 -11.00
CA ASP A 164 17.18 23.64 -9.71
C ASP A 164 18.64 23.09 -9.77
N PHE A 165 19.05 22.58 -10.94
CA PHE A 165 20.37 22.02 -11.17
C PHE A 165 21.10 22.77 -12.28
N GLU A 166 22.40 22.99 -12.09
CA GLU A 166 23.25 23.72 -13.05
C GLU A 166 23.46 22.94 -14.36
N SER A 167 23.41 21.59 -14.27
CA SER A 167 23.65 20.71 -15.42
C SER A 167 23.07 19.31 -15.18
N PRO A 168 22.87 18.52 -16.25
CA PRO A 168 22.54 17.09 -16.12
C PRO A 168 23.55 16.30 -15.30
N ALA A 169 24.84 16.66 -15.34
CA ALA A 169 25.88 16.04 -14.54
C ALA A 169 25.67 16.31 -13.04
N ALA A 170 25.43 17.56 -12.66
CA ALA A 170 25.18 17.93 -11.26
C ALA A 170 23.93 17.22 -10.72
N MET A 171 22.88 17.05 -11.55
CA MET A 171 21.69 16.32 -11.18
C MET A 171 21.97 14.81 -10.98
N LEU A 172 22.79 14.19 -11.84
CA LEU A 172 23.23 12.79 -11.67
C LEU A 172 24.03 12.59 -10.39
N ASP A 173 24.93 13.51 -10.07
CA ASP A 173 25.74 13.44 -8.84
C ASP A 173 24.84 13.49 -7.60
N TYR A 174 23.88 14.41 -7.57
CA TYR A 174 22.85 14.48 -6.51
C TYR A 174 22.05 13.17 -6.37
N ILE A 175 21.56 12.64 -7.49
CA ILE A 175 20.77 11.40 -7.56
C ILE A 175 21.58 10.22 -6.99
N ARG A 176 22.85 10.12 -7.35
CA ARG A 176 23.76 9.06 -6.88
C ARG A 176 24.09 9.18 -5.41
N GLU A 177 24.39 10.40 -4.94
CA GLU A 177 24.63 10.68 -3.53
C GLU A 177 23.43 10.28 -2.66
N LYS A 178 22.21 10.64 -3.10
CA LYS A 178 20.95 10.33 -2.41
C LYS A 178 20.44 8.90 -2.66
N LYS A 179 21.07 8.12 -3.55
CA LYS A 179 20.64 6.80 -3.98
C LYS A 179 19.22 6.76 -4.59
N LEU A 180 18.83 7.84 -5.24
CA LEU A 180 17.52 8.01 -5.91
C LEU A 180 17.60 7.55 -7.38
N VAL A 181 18.13 6.37 -7.60
CA VAL A 181 18.61 5.89 -8.91
C VAL A 181 17.53 5.51 -9.91
N VAL A 182 16.29 5.38 -9.50
CA VAL A 182 15.15 5.07 -10.38
C VAL A 182 14.51 6.37 -10.85
N LEU A 183 14.73 6.75 -12.11
CA LEU A 183 14.24 8.00 -12.67
C LEU A 183 13.01 7.73 -13.54
N GLU A 184 11.99 8.58 -13.43
CA GLU A 184 10.75 8.47 -14.17
C GLU A 184 10.27 9.85 -14.61
N HIS A 185 9.74 9.96 -15.83
CA HIS A 185 9.05 11.18 -16.26
C HIS A 185 7.79 11.41 -15.42
N VAL A 186 7.48 12.66 -15.17
CA VAL A 186 6.21 13.06 -14.55
C VAL A 186 5.07 12.72 -15.51
N GLN A 187 4.11 11.96 -15.02
CA GLN A 187 2.94 11.58 -15.81
C GLN A 187 1.82 12.60 -15.64
N ALA A 188 1.24 13.03 -16.76
CA ALA A 188 0.02 13.82 -16.74
C ALA A 188 -1.17 12.92 -16.35
N GLN A 189 -1.99 13.41 -15.42
CA GLN A 189 -3.24 12.74 -15.05
C GLN A 189 -4.28 12.94 -16.16
N HIS A 190 -5.06 11.91 -16.49
CA HIS A 190 -6.21 12.05 -17.37
C HIS A 190 -7.17 13.13 -16.82
N PRO A 191 -7.73 14.03 -17.66
CA PRO A 191 -8.57 15.13 -17.18
C PRO A 191 -9.72 14.72 -16.27
N ASP A 192 -10.43 13.62 -16.59
CA ASP A 192 -11.54 13.16 -15.75
C ASP A 192 -11.05 12.66 -14.39
N MET A 193 -9.89 12.04 -14.32
CA MET A 193 -9.29 11.62 -13.06
C MET A 193 -8.73 12.80 -12.27
N ALA A 194 -8.21 13.85 -12.96
CA ALA A 194 -7.74 15.08 -12.34
C ALA A 194 -8.88 15.87 -11.66
N ARG A 195 -10.14 15.68 -12.09
CA ARG A 195 -11.31 16.27 -11.43
C ARG A 195 -11.51 15.74 -10.00
N LEU A 196 -11.04 14.53 -9.72
CA LEU A 196 -11.09 13.96 -8.35
C LEU A 196 -10.03 14.61 -7.47
N HIS A 197 -8.79 14.65 -7.95
CA HIS A 197 -7.68 15.35 -7.29
C HIS A 197 -6.59 15.68 -8.33
N PRO A 198 -6.35 16.98 -8.63
CA PRO A 198 -5.46 17.38 -9.72
C PRO A 198 -3.98 17.31 -9.39
N GLN A 199 -3.60 17.31 -8.10
CA GLN A 199 -2.20 17.42 -7.66
C GLN A 199 -1.49 16.07 -7.53
N SER A 200 -2.21 14.96 -7.61
CA SER A 200 -1.64 13.60 -7.62
C SER A 200 -2.13 12.80 -8.82
N VAL A 201 -1.35 11.84 -9.25
CA VAL A 201 -1.84 10.80 -10.16
C VAL A 201 -2.70 9.84 -9.35
N ASN A 202 -4.03 9.88 -9.56
CA ASN A 202 -4.96 8.96 -8.93
C ASN A 202 -4.87 7.60 -9.62
N THR A 203 -4.74 6.52 -8.85
CA THR A 203 -4.45 5.20 -9.40
C THR A 203 -5.52 4.18 -9.06
N MET A 204 -5.81 3.28 -9.99
CA MET A 204 -6.59 2.08 -9.72
C MET A 204 -5.65 0.93 -9.35
N ARG A 205 -5.88 0.32 -8.20
CA ARG A 205 -5.24 -0.93 -7.81
C ARG A 205 -6.18 -2.08 -8.12
N ILE A 206 -5.76 -2.94 -9.03
CA ILE A 206 -6.49 -4.15 -9.39
C ILE A 206 -5.74 -5.33 -8.79
N CYS A 207 -6.41 -6.08 -7.93
CA CYS A 207 -5.88 -7.33 -7.39
C CYS A 207 -6.38 -8.48 -8.25
N THR A 208 -5.47 -9.32 -8.70
CA THR A 208 -5.78 -10.47 -9.55
C THR A 208 -5.21 -11.74 -8.96
N ASP A 209 -5.94 -12.84 -9.17
CA ASP A 209 -5.53 -14.19 -8.83
C ASP A 209 -5.43 -15.01 -10.12
N LEU A 210 -4.39 -15.85 -10.23
CA LEU A 210 -4.24 -16.81 -11.31
C LEU A 210 -4.66 -18.18 -10.78
N VAL A 211 -5.79 -18.70 -11.27
CA VAL A 211 -6.33 -20.00 -10.87
C VAL A 211 -6.56 -20.84 -12.15
N ASP A 212 -5.99 -22.02 -12.21
CA ASP A 212 -6.12 -22.95 -13.35
C ASP A 212 -5.79 -22.29 -14.71
N GLY A 213 -4.79 -21.41 -14.73
CA GLY A 213 -4.34 -20.67 -15.92
C GLY A 213 -5.26 -19.51 -16.32
N GLN A 214 -6.30 -19.21 -15.56
CA GLN A 214 -7.21 -18.08 -15.78
C GLN A 214 -6.98 -16.97 -14.77
N VAL A 215 -7.00 -15.73 -15.25
CA VAL A 215 -6.88 -14.53 -14.41
C VAL A 215 -8.25 -14.10 -13.93
N HIS A 216 -8.41 -14.01 -12.62
CA HIS A 216 -9.61 -13.51 -11.97
C HIS A 216 -9.30 -12.18 -11.27
N ILE A 217 -10.22 -11.22 -11.36
CA ILE A 217 -10.11 -9.96 -10.61
C ILE A 217 -10.76 -10.17 -9.25
N ALA A 218 -9.95 -10.12 -8.18
CA ALA A 218 -10.44 -10.28 -6.81
C ALA A 218 -11.12 -9.00 -6.29
N TYR A 219 -10.51 -7.84 -6.54
CA TYR A 219 -11.09 -6.53 -6.21
C TYR A 219 -10.39 -5.39 -6.96
N ILE A 220 -11.10 -4.25 -7.03
CA ILE A 220 -10.56 -3.00 -7.57
C ILE A 220 -10.73 -1.90 -6.52
N THR A 221 -9.67 -1.13 -6.29
CA THR A 221 -9.71 0.09 -5.46
C THR A 221 -9.17 1.28 -6.23
N LEU A 222 -9.87 2.41 -6.15
CA LEU A 222 -9.40 3.70 -6.63
C LEU A 222 -8.74 4.44 -5.47
N LYS A 223 -7.50 4.85 -5.67
CA LYS A 223 -6.71 5.64 -4.74
C LYS A 223 -6.62 7.08 -5.26
N MET A 224 -6.79 8.03 -4.38
CA MET A 224 -6.83 9.45 -4.71
C MET A 224 -6.04 10.25 -3.69
N GLY A 225 -5.36 11.30 -4.14
CA GLY A 225 -4.79 12.29 -3.25
C GLY A 225 -5.88 13.07 -2.49
N ARG A 226 -5.48 13.84 -1.48
CA ARG A 226 -6.36 14.70 -0.70
C ARG A 226 -5.64 15.99 -0.27
N GLY A 227 -6.39 17.09 -0.21
CA GLY A 227 -5.85 18.40 0.20
C GLY A 227 -4.74 18.87 -0.74
N GLY A 228 -3.63 19.33 -0.21
CA GLY A 228 -2.43 19.72 -0.98
C GLY A 228 -1.46 18.58 -1.28
N GLY A 229 -1.84 17.33 -1.04
CA GLY A 229 -0.96 16.17 -1.20
C GLY A 229 -0.70 15.83 -2.67
N VAL A 230 0.55 15.49 -2.99
CA VAL A 230 0.99 15.08 -4.33
C VAL A 230 1.01 13.57 -4.54
N CYS A 231 0.58 12.82 -3.52
CA CYS A 231 0.57 11.36 -3.51
C CYS A 231 -0.84 10.83 -3.24
N ASP A 232 -1.24 9.76 -3.94
CA ASP A 232 -2.52 9.07 -3.75
C ASP A 232 -2.49 7.99 -2.65
N ASN A 233 -1.32 7.75 -2.05
CA ASN A 233 -1.17 6.70 -1.05
C ASN A 233 -1.87 7.09 0.26
N SER A 234 -2.73 6.20 0.78
CA SER A 234 -3.44 6.41 2.06
C SER A 234 -2.51 6.67 3.24
N GLY A 235 -1.35 6.00 3.32
CA GLY A 235 -0.33 6.25 4.33
C GLY A 235 0.35 7.63 4.25
N GLN A 236 0.14 8.37 3.15
CA GLN A 236 0.59 9.74 2.92
C GLN A 236 -0.58 10.75 2.95
N GLY A 237 -1.71 10.35 3.50
CA GLY A 237 -2.91 11.19 3.62
C GLY A 237 -3.89 11.07 2.46
N GLY A 238 -3.62 10.22 1.46
CA GLY A 238 -4.57 9.90 0.40
C GLY A 238 -5.78 9.12 0.91
N ILE A 239 -6.74 8.90 0.04
CA ILE A 239 -7.98 8.19 0.30
C ILE A 239 -8.20 7.08 -0.70
N LEU A 240 -9.02 6.11 -0.34
CA LEU A 240 -9.36 4.99 -1.22
C LEU A 240 -10.86 4.67 -1.16
N CYS A 241 -11.40 4.19 -2.28
CA CYS A 241 -12.75 3.65 -2.37
C CYS A 241 -12.77 2.37 -3.21
N ARG A 242 -13.81 1.55 -3.02
CA ARG A 242 -14.02 0.36 -3.85
C ARG A 242 -14.63 0.75 -5.19
N VAL A 243 -14.20 0.01 -6.22
CA VAL A 243 -14.79 0.05 -7.55
C VAL A 243 -15.43 -1.31 -7.81
N ASP A 244 -16.65 -1.28 -8.32
CA ASP A 244 -17.39 -2.48 -8.73
C ASP A 244 -16.72 -3.08 -9.98
N ILE A 245 -16.50 -4.39 -9.95
CA ILE A 245 -15.72 -5.09 -10.98
C ILE A 245 -16.45 -5.10 -12.32
N ASP A 246 -17.76 -5.28 -12.28
CA ASP A 246 -18.58 -5.47 -13.49
C ASP A 246 -18.91 -4.14 -14.16
N THR A 247 -19.15 -3.11 -13.37
CA THR A 247 -19.64 -1.81 -13.88
C THR A 247 -18.57 -0.72 -13.93
N GLY A 248 -17.42 -0.92 -13.28
CA GLY A 248 -16.37 0.09 -13.14
C GLY A 248 -16.76 1.31 -12.30
N LYS A 249 -17.88 1.27 -11.58
CA LYS A 249 -18.38 2.40 -10.78
C LYS A 249 -17.86 2.35 -9.36
N ILE A 250 -17.66 3.52 -8.75
CA ILE A 250 -17.36 3.62 -7.32
C ILE A 250 -18.58 3.10 -6.54
N CYS A 251 -18.37 2.08 -5.71
CA CYS A 251 -19.41 1.38 -4.95
C CYS A 251 -19.25 1.48 -3.43
N SER A 252 -18.32 2.27 -2.93
CA SER A 252 -18.16 2.55 -1.49
C SER A 252 -17.84 4.01 -1.22
N PRO A 253 -18.12 4.52 -0.01
CA PRO A 253 -17.52 5.78 0.46
C PRO A 253 -16.00 5.72 0.42
N ALA A 254 -15.36 6.88 0.30
CA ALA A 254 -13.91 6.98 0.45
C ALA A 254 -13.51 6.93 1.92
N THR A 255 -12.40 6.25 2.20
CA THR A 255 -11.82 6.14 3.54
C THR A 255 -10.35 6.53 3.50
N ASP A 256 -9.84 7.09 4.60
CA ASP A 256 -8.41 7.29 4.82
C ASP A 256 -7.77 6.04 5.48
N ASP A 257 -6.48 6.16 5.84
CA ASP A 257 -5.72 5.06 6.48
C ASP A 257 -6.23 4.69 7.89
N TYR A 258 -7.04 5.54 8.49
CA TYR A 258 -7.70 5.31 9.79
C TYR A 258 -9.13 4.79 9.65
N PHE A 259 -9.56 4.47 8.41
CA PHE A 259 -10.91 4.00 8.09
C PHE A 259 -12.01 4.97 8.51
N CYS A 260 -11.66 6.25 8.60
CA CYS A 260 -12.64 7.31 8.77
C CYS A 260 -13.38 7.53 7.45
N LEU A 261 -14.72 7.47 7.50
CA LEU A 261 -15.56 7.83 6.37
C LEU A 261 -15.40 9.34 6.13
N LEU A 262 -15.04 9.70 4.91
CA LEU A 262 -14.94 11.10 4.53
C LEU A 262 -16.27 11.51 3.89
N TYR A 263 -17.06 12.27 4.62
CA TYR A 263 -18.32 12.84 4.13
C TYR A 263 -18.15 13.85 2.99
N THR A 264 -16.93 14.30 2.74
CA THR A 264 -16.59 15.30 1.71
C THR A 264 -16.11 14.69 0.39
N SER A 265 -16.07 13.37 0.27
CA SER A 265 -15.88 12.74 -1.05
C SER A 265 -17.13 13.04 -1.89
N PRO A 266 -17.00 13.55 -3.13
CA PRO A 266 -18.16 13.75 -3.98
C PRO A 266 -18.90 12.42 -4.12
N SER A 267 -20.13 12.39 -3.60
CA SER A 267 -21.03 11.25 -3.78
C SER A 267 -21.28 11.06 -5.28
N PRO A 268 -21.45 9.84 -5.79
CA PRO A 268 -21.93 9.62 -7.15
C PRO A 268 -23.24 10.41 -7.47
N ARG A 269 -23.97 10.85 -6.43
CA ARG A 269 -25.13 11.75 -6.58
C ARG A 269 -24.73 13.20 -6.85
N ASP A 270 -23.62 13.65 -6.29
CA ASP A 270 -23.12 15.03 -6.48
C ASP A 270 -22.47 15.20 -7.86
N MET A 271 -21.90 14.13 -8.42
CA MET A 271 -21.34 14.11 -9.77
C MET A 271 -22.42 14.13 -10.88
N ARG A 272 -23.70 13.91 -10.57
CA ARG A 272 -24.81 13.98 -11.52
C ARG A 272 -25.44 15.37 -11.63
N ARG A 273 -25.01 16.34 -10.81
CA ARG A 273 -25.59 17.70 -10.75
C ARG A 273 -24.69 18.79 -11.31
N SER A 274 -23.56 18.42 -11.89
CA SER A 274 -22.66 19.36 -12.58
C SER A 274 -22.64 19.14 -14.08
#